data_f22d4bd12eb4edcb474d1d544bfaf138
#
_entry.id   f22d4bd12eb4edcb474d1d544bfaf138
#
_cell.length_a   1.000
_cell.length_b   1.000
_cell.length_c   1.000
_cell.angle_alpha   90.00
_cell.angle_beta   90.00
_cell.angle_gamma   90.00
#
_symmetry.space_group_name_H-M   'P 1'
#
loop_
_entity.id
_entity.type
_entity.pdbx_description
1 polymer ?
#
loop_
_entity_poly.entity_id
_entity_poly.type
_entity_poly.pdbx_seq_one_letter_code
_entity_poly.pdbx_strand_id
1 'polypeptide(L)'
;MSLNDELPNFVKDECEIHYSSRDEIYQKLLKRFPDKKQNIHEILMPTPIDGKYGPSVFLSMLNVVFPIRGNPPVIKQVSSYLRSEARLFDKIGFDLVINDGDMGPNILAKNRNISSIFVTNQFMPRLWKSRLYFYPGVLFVAKQISKATKIVVADSPPPYTLCEYNLNFPEKLKEKVVYAGHFASAKKQKRYDKTALERLLEGNRFGYWMRTGNKSTNQVTGRKYEQVFHSDQMKNEKRIISHATDDPSIDTVLGKDGRTYSVLDALEKNIDWIQIDVGFLSEQQKETALELCEYAVVNGSHTVMGEIIGIKGKPIIGIAVYDEQTNQIRWAQEHKLGIGANNTKQVVSAIFEIKNNYNKFQESIQKFQQNFVSDGARQTAKITAEMLTK
;
A
#
# COMPACT_ATOMS: atom_id res chain seq x y z
N MET A 1 -5.25 1.11 -11.21
CA MET A 1 -6.19 0.33 -12.06
C MET A 1 -6.76 -0.79 -11.20
N SER A 2 -8.05 -0.97 -11.15
CA SER A 2 -8.62 -2.03 -10.32
C SER A 2 -8.87 -3.28 -11.17
N LEU A 3 -8.86 -4.44 -10.53
CA LEU A 3 -9.23 -5.70 -11.17
C LEU A 3 -10.61 -5.62 -11.85
N ASN A 4 -11.54 -4.93 -11.20
CA ASN A 4 -12.89 -4.71 -11.73
C ASN A 4 -12.93 -3.96 -13.07
N ASP A 5 -11.98 -3.09 -13.34
CA ASP A 5 -11.90 -2.34 -14.60
C ASP A 5 -11.36 -3.21 -15.75
N GLU A 6 -10.66 -4.29 -15.43
CA GLU A 6 -10.07 -5.21 -16.41
C GLU A 6 -10.93 -6.47 -16.66
N LEU A 7 -11.73 -6.92 -15.69
CA LEU A 7 -12.56 -8.13 -15.83
C LEU A 7 -13.45 -8.15 -17.09
N PRO A 8 -14.15 -7.04 -17.46
CA PRO A 8 -15.00 -7.03 -18.65
C PRO A 8 -14.26 -7.29 -19.97
N ASN A 9 -12.93 -7.10 -19.98
CA ASN A 9 -12.11 -7.36 -21.18
C ASN A 9 -11.87 -8.86 -21.44
N PHE A 10 -12.11 -9.72 -20.44
CA PHE A 10 -11.79 -11.14 -20.49
C PHE A 10 -13.00 -12.05 -20.26
N VAL A 11 -13.99 -11.58 -19.53
CA VAL A 11 -15.21 -12.30 -19.24
C VAL A 11 -16.30 -11.79 -20.19
N LYS A 12 -16.70 -12.60 -21.17
CA LYS A 12 -17.62 -12.19 -22.26
C LYS A 12 -19.08 -12.25 -21.86
N ASP A 13 -19.43 -13.04 -20.86
CA ASP A 13 -20.79 -13.24 -20.42
C ASP A 13 -21.14 -12.32 -19.24
N GLU A 14 -22.44 -12.17 -18.95
CA GLU A 14 -22.92 -11.36 -17.83
C GLU A 14 -22.43 -11.93 -16.49
N CYS A 15 -21.30 -11.43 -16.01
CA CYS A 15 -20.79 -11.72 -14.68
C CYS A 15 -21.43 -10.80 -13.66
N GLU A 16 -22.16 -11.36 -12.72
CA GLU A 16 -22.61 -10.62 -11.55
C GLU A 16 -21.48 -10.55 -10.52
N ILE A 17 -21.03 -9.34 -10.23
CA ILE A 17 -19.92 -9.10 -9.27
C ILE A 17 -20.48 -8.59 -7.96
N HIS A 18 -20.21 -9.33 -6.88
CA HIS A 18 -20.49 -8.95 -5.52
C HIS A 18 -19.21 -8.49 -4.80
N TYR A 19 -19.33 -7.47 -3.97
CA TYR A 19 -18.24 -6.91 -3.20
C TYR A 19 -18.52 -7.08 -1.71
N SER A 20 -17.55 -7.62 -0.98
CA SER A 20 -17.56 -7.64 0.48
C SER A 20 -16.44 -6.76 1.01
N SER A 21 -16.74 -5.78 1.84
CA SER A 21 -15.75 -4.90 2.43
C SER A 21 -16.24 -4.28 3.74
N ARG A 22 -15.39 -3.51 4.40
CA ARG A 22 -15.69 -2.87 5.68
C ARG A 22 -15.40 -1.38 5.69
N ASP A 23 -15.97 -0.70 6.68
CA ASP A 23 -15.64 0.68 7.06
C ASP A 23 -15.59 1.65 5.86
N GLU A 24 -14.50 2.40 5.75
CA GLU A 24 -14.32 3.40 4.69
C GLU A 24 -14.30 2.79 3.28
N ILE A 25 -13.82 1.56 3.11
CA ILE A 25 -13.77 0.91 1.79
C ILE A 25 -15.19 0.56 1.35
N TYR A 26 -16.03 0.07 2.25
CA TYR A 26 -17.44 -0.17 1.98
C TYR A 26 -18.15 1.12 1.52
N GLN A 27 -17.93 2.24 2.22
CA GLN A 27 -18.50 3.53 1.84
C GLN A 27 -18.00 4.03 0.48
N LYS A 28 -16.72 3.82 0.17
CA LYS A 28 -16.12 4.15 -1.14
C LYS A 28 -16.73 3.31 -2.26
N LEU A 29 -16.98 2.03 -2.02
CA LEU A 29 -17.64 1.14 -3.01
C LEU A 29 -19.07 1.59 -3.29
N LEU A 30 -19.85 1.95 -2.26
CA LEU A 30 -21.22 2.48 -2.42
C LEU A 30 -21.25 3.77 -3.24
N LYS A 31 -20.25 4.64 -3.07
CA LYS A 31 -20.12 5.89 -3.86
C LYS A 31 -19.69 5.61 -5.31
N ARG A 32 -18.81 4.63 -5.52
CA ARG A 32 -18.28 4.27 -6.84
C ARG A 32 -19.28 3.53 -7.72
N PHE A 33 -20.13 2.70 -7.11
CA PHE A 33 -21.09 1.85 -7.81
C PHE A 33 -22.51 2.05 -7.27
N PRO A 34 -23.10 3.25 -7.44
CA PRO A 34 -24.40 3.58 -6.87
C PRO A 34 -25.54 2.69 -7.38
N ASP A 35 -25.44 2.17 -8.62
CA ASP A 35 -26.45 1.32 -9.25
C ASP A 35 -26.33 -0.16 -8.84
N LYS A 36 -25.27 -0.54 -8.12
CA LYS A 36 -24.98 -1.93 -7.69
C LYS A 36 -25.00 -2.10 -6.17
N LYS A 37 -25.74 -1.26 -5.45
CA LYS A 37 -25.77 -1.29 -3.97
C LYS A 37 -26.16 -2.64 -3.38
N GLN A 38 -27.08 -3.38 -4.03
CA GLN A 38 -27.50 -4.72 -3.61
C GLN A 38 -26.38 -5.76 -3.66
N ASN A 39 -25.34 -5.51 -4.45
CA ASN A 39 -24.19 -6.39 -4.61
C ASN A 39 -23.00 -5.97 -3.74
N ILE A 40 -23.16 -4.95 -2.90
CA ILE A 40 -22.10 -4.46 -1.99
C ILE A 40 -22.49 -4.82 -0.56
N HIS A 41 -21.68 -5.62 0.10
CA HIS A 41 -21.94 -6.20 1.40
C HIS A 41 -20.95 -5.66 2.44
N GLU A 42 -21.48 -5.17 3.55
CA GLU A 42 -20.66 -4.78 4.68
C GLU A 42 -20.32 -5.99 5.53
N ILE A 43 -19.05 -6.12 5.88
CA ILE A 43 -18.53 -7.21 6.71
C ILE A 43 -17.81 -6.67 7.94
N LEU A 44 -17.98 -7.34 9.06
CA LEU A 44 -17.36 -6.99 10.34
C LEU A 44 -16.12 -7.86 10.56
N MET A 45 -14.99 -7.51 9.93
CA MET A 45 -13.74 -8.21 10.14
C MET A 45 -13.12 -7.88 11.50
N PRO A 46 -12.46 -8.87 12.13
CA PRO A 46 -11.67 -8.59 13.33
C PRO A 46 -10.56 -7.57 13.04
N THR A 47 -10.41 -6.60 13.94
CA THR A 47 -9.38 -5.56 13.83
C THR A 47 -8.34 -5.70 14.94
N PRO A 48 -7.07 -5.38 14.67
CA PRO A 48 -6.07 -5.24 15.73
C PRO A 48 -6.46 -4.16 16.73
N ILE A 49 -6.08 -4.33 17.99
CA ILE A 49 -6.28 -3.31 19.03
C ILE A 49 -5.20 -2.25 18.94
N ASP A 50 -5.61 -0.99 18.86
CA ASP A 50 -4.68 0.13 18.86
C ASP A 50 -4.08 0.37 20.25
N GLY A 51 -2.76 0.55 20.27
CA GLY A 51 -2.01 1.05 21.42
C GLY A 51 -1.84 2.57 21.36
N LYS A 52 -0.97 3.09 22.23
CA LYS A 52 -0.65 4.54 22.27
C LYS A 52 -0.05 5.06 20.96
N TYR A 53 0.65 4.21 20.20
CA TYR A 53 1.45 4.58 19.03
C TYR A 53 1.11 3.79 17.75
N GLY A 54 -0.13 3.31 17.65
CA GLY A 54 -0.60 2.46 16.56
C GLY A 54 -0.98 1.06 17.03
N PRO A 55 -1.22 0.10 16.12
CA PRO A 55 -1.64 -1.24 16.48
C PRO A 55 -0.69 -1.90 17.48
N SER A 56 -1.25 -2.32 18.61
CA SER A 56 -0.50 -3.00 19.67
C SER A 56 -0.62 -4.50 19.49
N VAL A 57 0.50 -5.11 19.18
CA VAL A 57 0.55 -6.56 19.07
C VAL A 57 0.20 -7.25 20.38
N PHE A 58 0.74 -6.76 21.50
CA PHE A 58 0.46 -7.31 22.82
C PHE A 58 -1.02 -7.26 23.16
N LEU A 59 -1.67 -6.09 23.00
CA LEU A 59 -3.11 -5.96 23.24
C LEU A 59 -3.93 -6.82 22.26
N SER A 60 -3.53 -6.88 20.99
CA SER A 60 -4.20 -7.73 20.00
C SER A 60 -4.08 -9.23 20.33
N MET A 61 -2.94 -9.67 20.85
CA MET A 61 -2.76 -11.05 21.32
C MET A 61 -3.63 -11.34 22.55
N LEU A 62 -3.69 -10.43 23.53
CA LEU A 62 -4.58 -10.58 24.68
C LEU A 62 -6.05 -10.58 24.25
N ASN A 63 -6.40 -9.79 23.25
CA ASN A 63 -7.77 -9.74 22.70
C ASN A 63 -8.16 -11.03 21.96
N VAL A 64 -7.24 -11.93 21.65
CA VAL A 64 -7.62 -13.24 21.08
C VAL A 64 -8.63 -13.95 21.97
N VAL A 65 -8.41 -13.91 23.28
CA VAL A 65 -9.23 -14.63 24.28
C VAL A 65 -10.04 -13.70 25.18
N PHE A 66 -9.48 -12.53 25.51
CA PHE A 66 -10.10 -11.60 26.46
C PHE A 66 -10.67 -10.36 25.77
N PRO A 67 -11.78 -9.80 26.24
CA PRO A 67 -12.27 -8.50 25.74
C PRO A 67 -11.29 -7.39 26.16
N ILE A 68 -10.89 -6.53 25.22
CA ILE A 68 -9.95 -5.43 25.46
C ILE A 68 -10.56 -4.12 24.97
N ARG A 69 -10.60 -3.10 25.82
CA ARG A 69 -11.09 -1.75 25.48
C ARG A 69 -12.44 -1.74 24.76
N GLY A 70 -13.40 -2.56 25.22
CA GLY A 70 -14.71 -2.66 24.62
C GLY A 70 -14.81 -3.59 23.39
N ASN A 71 -13.67 -4.04 22.86
CA ASN A 71 -13.66 -5.00 21.75
C ASN A 71 -13.86 -6.43 22.29
N PRO A 72 -14.80 -7.20 21.73
CA PRO A 72 -14.98 -8.60 22.11
C PRO A 72 -13.76 -9.44 21.72
N PRO A 73 -13.58 -10.64 22.31
CA PRO A 73 -12.50 -11.53 21.94
C PRO A 73 -12.46 -11.82 20.44
N VAL A 74 -11.28 -11.84 19.84
CA VAL A 74 -11.08 -12.07 18.40
C VAL A 74 -11.72 -13.39 17.95
N ILE A 75 -11.66 -14.45 18.77
CA ILE A 75 -12.31 -15.74 18.47
C ILE A 75 -13.83 -15.53 18.24
N LYS A 76 -14.49 -14.73 19.08
CA LYS A 76 -15.91 -14.42 18.93
C LYS A 76 -16.18 -13.58 17.69
N GLN A 77 -15.34 -12.58 17.43
CA GLN A 77 -15.42 -11.74 16.22
C GLN A 77 -15.27 -12.58 14.94
N VAL A 78 -14.24 -13.44 14.88
CA VAL A 78 -14.00 -14.35 13.73
C VAL A 78 -15.18 -15.29 13.52
N SER A 79 -15.75 -15.85 14.60
CA SER A 79 -16.91 -16.74 14.49
C SER A 79 -18.16 -16.02 13.95
N SER A 80 -18.38 -14.77 14.38
CA SER A 80 -19.49 -13.94 13.89
C SER A 80 -19.28 -13.57 12.42
N TYR A 81 -18.07 -13.13 12.09
CA TYR A 81 -17.67 -12.80 10.73
C TYR A 81 -17.86 -13.99 9.77
N LEU A 82 -17.27 -15.15 10.07
CA LEU A 82 -17.40 -16.33 9.22
C LEU A 82 -18.86 -16.79 9.06
N ARG A 83 -19.70 -16.64 10.08
CA ARG A 83 -21.14 -16.93 9.96
C ARG A 83 -21.86 -15.95 9.04
N SER A 84 -21.51 -14.67 9.10
CA SER A 84 -22.08 -13.65 8.21
C SER A 84 -21.71 -13.93 6.75
N GLU A 85 -20.43 -14.16 6.49
CA GLU A 85 -19.92 -14.51 5.16
C GLU A 85 -20.54 -15.83 4.65
N ALA A 86 -20.64 -16.86 5.52
CA ALA A 86 -21.27 -18.12 5.14
C ALA A 86 -22.71 -17.97 4.65
N ARG A 87 -23.50 -17.12 5.30
CA ARG A 87 -24.88 -16.81 4.87
C ARG A 87 -24.89 -16.14 3.48
N LEU A 88 -23.91 -15.26 3.21
CA LEU A 88 -23.79 -14.63 1.90
C LEU A 88 -23.45 -15.65 0.82
N PHE A 89 -22.50 -16.55 1.08
CA PHE A 89 -22.16 -17.65 0.19
C PHE A 89 -23.36 -18.56 -0.12
N ASP A 90 -24.13 -18.91 0.92
CA ASP A 90 -25.30 -19.81 0.77
C ASP A 90 -26.47 -19.11 0.06
N LYS A 91 -26.58 -17.79 0.18
CA LYS A 91 -27.64 -16.99 -0.45
C LYS A 91 -27.38 -16.75 -1.94
N ILE A 92 -26.13 -16.49 -2.34
CA ILE A 92 -25.77 -16.07 -3.69
C ILE A 92 -25.35 -17.26 -4.55
N GLY A 93 -24.56 -18.20 -4.00
CA GLY A 93 -24.03 -19.33 -4.77
C GLY A 93 -22.92 -18.91 -5.72
N PHE A 94 -21.80 -18.43 -5.20
CA PHE A 94 -20.67 -17.94 -6.00
C PHE A 94 -19.99 -19.06 -6.81
N ASP A 95 -19.63 -18.77 -8.06
CA ASP A 95 -18.82 -19.63 -8.93
C ASP A 95 -17.33 -19.47 -8.64
N LEU A 96 -16.91 -18.25 -8.30
CA LEU A 96 -15.52 -17.92 -8.01
C LEU A 96 -15.43 -16.86 -6.91
N VAL A 97 -14.40 -16.96 -6.08
CA VAL A 97 -14.12 -16.00 -5.01
C VAL A 97 -12.73 -15.40 -5.20
N ILE A 98 -12.63 -14.07 -5.17
CA ILE A 98 -11.35 -13.36 -5.22
C ILE A 98 -11.15 -12.62 -3.89
N ASN A 99 -10.06 -12.92 -3.21
CA ASN A 99 -9.73 -12.33 -1.91
C ASN A 99 -8.50 -11.44 -2.03
N ASP A 100 -8.60 -10.25 -1.44
CA ASP A 100 -7.47 -9.33 -1.27
C ASP A 100 -7.16 -9.20 0.23
N GLY A 101 -6.21 -10.00 0.70
CA GLY A 101 -5.72 -9.98 2.09
C GLY A 101 -6.62 -10.63 3.14
N ASP A 102 -7.87 -11.03 2.81
CA ASP A 102 -8.78 -11.69 3.74
C ASP A 102 -8.75 -13.22 3.61
N MET A 103 -8.63 -13.93 4.73
CA MET A 103 -8.56 -15.39 4.77
C MET A 103 -9.93 -16.08 4.86
N GLY A 104 -10.96 -15.39 5.37
CA GLY A 104 -12.27 -15.96 5.64
C GLY A 104 -12.92 -16.58 4.42
N PRO A 105 -13.03 -15.85 3.31
CA PRO A 105 -13.60 -16.35 2.06
C PRO A 105 -12.86 -17.58 1.50
N ASN A 106 -11.54 -17.69 1.68
CA ASN A 106 -10.79 -18.90 1.27
C ASN A 106 -11.22 -20.15 2.04
N ILE A 107 -11.50 -19.99 3.34
CA ILE A 107 -11.96 -21.09 4.19
C ILE A 107 -13.34 -21.54 3.72
N LEU A 108 -14.23 -20.59 3.46
CA LEU A 108 -15.61 -20.86 3.04
C LEU A 108 -15.67 -21.46 1.64
N ALA A 109 -14.91 -20.91 0.69
CA ALA A 109 -14.80 -21.40 -0.67
C ALA A 109 -14.28 -22.85 -0.69
N LYS A 110 -13.20 -23.14 0.06
CA LYS A 110 -12.67 -24.50 0.15
C LYS A 110 -13.68 -25.50 0.71
N ASN A 111 -14.44 -25.11 1.73
CA ASN A 111 -15.46 -25.99 2.35
C ASN A 111 -16.66 -26.25 1.43
N ARG A 112 -16.91 -25.39 0.42
CA ARG A 112 -18.01 -25.51 -0.54
C ARG A 112 -17.55 -25.97 -1.94
N ASN A 113 -16.28 -26.34 -2.08
CA ASN A 113 -15.64 -26.68 -3.35
C ASN A 113 -15.75 -25.57 -4.43
N ILE A 114 -15.80 -24.31 -4.00
CA ILE A 114 -15.78 -23.14 -4.88
C ILE A 114 -14.32 -22.77 -5.17
N SER A 115 -14.02 -22.47 -6.43
CA SER A 115 -12.70 -21.98 -6.82
C SER A 115 -12.39 -20.63 -6.18
N SER A 116 -11.12 -20.41 -5.76
CA SER A 116 -10.73 -19.15 -5.15
C SER A 116 -9.35 -18.68 -5.58
N ILE A 117 -9.23 -17.36 -5.74
CA ILE A 117 -7.97 -16.64 -5.96
C ILE A 117 -7.66 -15.84 -4.70
N PHE A 118 -6.45 -15.98 -4.18
CA PHE A 118 -5.96 -15.13 -3.10
C PHE A 118 -4.89 -14.19 -3.65
N VAL A 119 -5.19 -12.90 -3.68
CA VAL A 119 -4.24 -11.85 -4.10
C VAL A 119 -3.45 -11.41 -2.86
N THR A 120 -2.13 -11.38 -2.96
CA THR A 120 -1.29 -11.06 -1.80
C THR A 120 0.07 -10.49 -2.19
N ASN A 121 0.68 -9.77 -1.26
CA ASN A 121 2.09 -9.39 -1.23
C ASN A 121 2.82 -9.99 -0.01
N GLN A 122 2.15 -10.88 0.75
CA GLN A 122 2.75 -11.58 1.88
C GLN A 122 2.14 -12.98 2.07
N PHE A 123 2.99 -13.93 2.51
CA PHE A 123 2.58 -15.28 2.82
C PHE A 123 3.21 -15.77 4.13
N MET A 124 4.53 -15.87 4.19
CA MET A 124 5.31 -16.14 5.39
C MET A 124 6.40 -15.09 5.55
N PRO A 125 6.07 -13.92 6.11
CA PRO A 125 7.03 -12.84 6.29
C PRO A 125 8.25 -13.31 7.10
N ARG A 126 9.44 -12.86 6.68
CA ARG A 126 10.65 -13.05 7.47
C ARG A 126 10.49 -12.27 8.77
N LEU A 127 10.51 -13.00 9.90
CA LEU A 127 10.46 -12.41 11.22
C LEU A 127 11.88 -12.20 11.75
N TRP A 128 12.11 -11.05 12.37
CA TRP A 128 13.38 -10.74 13.03
C TRP A 128 13.43 -11.38 14.41
N LYS A 129 14.64 -11.60 14.97
CA LYS A 129 14.86 -12.31 16.25
C LYS A 129 13.93 -11.84 17.36
N SER A 130 13.67 -10.53 17.45
CA SER A 130 12.76 -9.92 18.45
C SER A 130 11.27 -10.21 18.23
N ARG A 131 10.90 -10.85 17.12
CA ARG A 131 9.51 -11.10 16.73
C ARG A 131 9.18 -12.55 16.47
N LEU A 132 10.12 -13.47 16.73
CA LEU A 132 9.91 -14.90 16.48
C LEU A 132 8.73 -15.52 17.23
N TYR A 133 8.29 -14.91 18.32
CA TYR A 133 7.10 -15.36 19.05
C TYR A 133 5.79 -15.24 18.25
N PHE A 134 5.76 -14.50 17.15
CA PHE A 134 4.61 -14.47 16.22
C PHE A 134 4.57 -15.63 15.24
N TYR A 135 5.60 -16.44 15.17
CA TYR A 135 5.72 -17.50 14.16
C TYR A 135 4.50 -18.43 14.12
N PRO A 136 3.90 -18.89 15.25
CA PRO A 136 2.68 -19.69 15.21
C PRO A 136 1.50 -18.98 14.49
N GLY A 137 1.35 -17.69 14.70
CA GLY A 137 0.33 -16.88 14.00
C GLY A 137 0.58 -16.79 12.50
N VAL A 138 1.84 -16.59 12.11
CA VAL A 138 2.26 -16.58 10.70
C VAL A 138 1.97 -17.91 10.03
N LEU A 139 2.28 -19.04 10.68
CA LEU A 139 1.98 -20.38 10.18
C LEU A 139 0.47 -20.61 10.02
N PHE A 140 -0.32 -20.15 10.98
CA PHE A 140 -1.78 -20.25 10.89
C PHE A 140 -2.31 -19.48 9.68
N VAL A 141 -1.88 -18.24 9.48
CA VAL A 141 -2.25 -17.40 8.33
C VAL A 141 -1.85 -18.07 7.01
N ALA A 142 -0.60 -18.51 6.90
CA ALA A 142 -0.08 -19.21 5.72
C ALA A 142 -0.91 -20.46 5.39
N LYS A 143 -1.31 -21.23 6.42
CA LYS A 143 -2.18 -22.39 6.26
C LYS A 143 -3.57 -22.01 5.70
N GLN A 144 -4.13 -20.86 6.07
CA GLN A 144 -5.41 -20.41 5.53
C GLN A 144 -5.27 -19.93 4.08
N ILE A 145 -4.22 -19.18 3.77
CA ILE A 145 -3.92 -18.72 2.41
C ILE A 145 -3.73 -19.93 1.47
N SER A 146 -3.03 -20.96 1.91
CA SER A 146 -2.75 -22.16 1.09
C SER A 146 -4.00 -22.97 0.71
N LYS A 147 -5.17 -22.66 1.29
CA LYS A 147 -6.46 -23.24 0.88
C LYS A 147 -6.96 -22.69 -0.45
N ALA A 148 -6.50 -21.53 -0.89
CA ALA A 148 -6.87 -20.95 -2.19
C ALA A 148 -6.52 -21.91 -3.34
N THR A 149 -7.32 -21.87 -4.41
CA THR A 149 -7.07 -22.62 -5.64
C THR A 149 -5.85 -22.05 -6.36
N LYS A 150 -5.76 -20.71 -6.44
CA LYS A 150 -4.61 -19.96 -6.95
C LYS A 150 -4.19 -18.88 -5.96
N ILE A 151 -2.89 -18.64 -5.88
CA ILE A 151 -2.31 -17.55 -5.09
C ILE A 151 -1.65 -16.58 -6.08
N VAL A 152 -2.19 -15.40 -6.19
CA VAL A 152 -1.68 -14.35 -7.08
C VAL A 152 -0.81 -13.40 -6.27
N VAL A 153 0.46 -13.36 -6.58
CA VAL A 153 1.40 -12.38 -6.01
C VAL A 153 1.29 -11.09 -6.80
N ALA A 154 0.91 -10.01 -6.12
CA ALA A 154 0.76 -8.67 -6.70
C ALA A 154 2.12 -7.98 -6.89
N ASP A 155 3.10 -8.68 -7.49
CA ASP A 155 4.48 -8.23 -7.65
C ASP A 155 5.10 -8.83 -8.90
N SER A 156 6.22 -8.27 -9.35
CA SER A 156 7.06 -8.84 -10.42
C SER A 156 7.63 -10.20 -10.01
N PRO A 157 7.91 -11.11 -10.96
CA PRO A 157 8.53 -12.38 -10.63
C PRO A 157 9.98 -12.20 -10.11
N PRO A 158 10.51 -13.19 -9.36
CA PRO A 158 11.90 -13.19 -8.93
C PRO A 158 12.88 -13.07 -10.13
N PRO A 159 14.01 -12.39 -9.99
CA PRO A 159 14.57 -11.80 -8.76
C PRO A 159 14.12 -10.35 -8.49
N TYR A 160 13.11 -9.84 -9.19
CA TYR A 160 12.66 -8.45 -9.11
C TYR A 160 11.39 -8.28 -8.25
N THR A 161 11.23 -9.12 -7.23
CA THR A 161 10.07 -9.16 -6.34
C THR A 161 10.30 -8.28 -5.12
N LEU A 162 9.68 -7.10 -5.04
CA LEU A 162 9.81 -6.18 -3.90
C LEU A 162 9.42 -6.81 -2.56
N CYS A 163 8.39 -7.65 -2.57
CA CYS A 163 7.89 -8.31 -1.37
C CYS A 163 8.52 -9.70 -1.11
N GLU A 164 9.64 -10.06 -1.74
CA GLU A 164 10.26 -11.38 -1.64
C GLU A 164 10.40 -11.88 -0.20
N TYR A 165 10.88 -11.01 0.71
CA TYR A 165 11.07 -11.37 2.12
C TYR A 165 9.77 -11.57 2.91
N ASN A 166 8.64 -11.25 2.31
CA ASN A 166 7.32 -11.50 2.88
C ASN A 166 6.67 -12.78 2.34
N LEU A 167 7.22 -13.42 1.32
CA LEU A 167 6.58 -14.55 0.63
C LEU A 167 6.98 -15.90 1.20
N ASN A 168 8.21 -16.34 1.00
CA ASN A 168 8.76 -17.63 1.49
C ASN A 168 7.81 -18.83 1.28
N PHE A 169 7.33 -19.04 0.04
CA PHE A 169 6.44 -20.14 -0.29
C PHE A 169 7.15 -21.49 -0.16
N PRO A 170 6.55 -22.47 0.52
CA PRO A 170 7.04 -23.86 0.48
C PRO A 170 6.87 -24.45 -0.91
N GLU A 171 7.75 -25.38 -1.28
CA GLU A 171 7.82 -26.02 -2.62
C GLU A 171 6.45 -26.52 -3.11
N LYS A 172 5.70 -27.19 -2.24
CA LYS A 172 4.37 -27.74 -2.53
C LYS A 172 3.30 -26.74 -2.96
N LEU A 173 3.55 -25.43 -2.77
CA LEU A 173 2.61 -24.38 -3.17
C LEU A 173 3.02 -23.67 -4.46
N LYS A 174 4.23 -23.90 -4.96
CA LYS A 174 4.74 -23.17 -6.15
C LYS A 174 3.85 -23.31 -7.37
N GLU A 175 3.23 -24.47 -7.58
CA GLU A 175 2.29 -24.69 -8.69
C GLU A 175 1.00 -23.85 -8.61
N LYS A 176 0.64 -23.40 -7.40
CA LYS A 176 -0.52 -22.53 -7.18
C LYS A 176 -0.17 -21.04 -7.25
N VAL A 177 1.11 -20.70 -7.19
CA VAL A 177 1.58 -19.32 -7.12
C VAL A 177 1.80 -18.76 -8.53
N VAL A 178 1.23 -17.59 -8.78
CA VAL A 178 1.41 -16.83 -10.02
C VAL A 178 1.81 -15.39 -9.66
N TYR A 179 2.90 -14.93 -10.22
CA TYR A 179 3.31 -13.53 -10.11
C TYR A 179 2.63 -12.75 -11.23
N ALA A 180 1.65 -11.93 -10.88
CA ALA A 180 0.85 -11.20 -11.85
C ALA A 180 1.41 -9.82 -12.21
N GLY A 181 2.34 -9.32 -11.40
CA GLY A 181 2.81 -7.94 -11.48
C GLY A 181 2.06 -7.00 -10.52
N HIS A 182 2.56 -5.78 -10.42
CA HIS A 182 1.98 -4.75 -9.57
C HIS A 182 0.63 -4.26 -10.12
N PHE A 183 -0.31 -3.95 -9.21
CA PHE A 183 -1.59 -3.33 -9.56
C PHE A 183 -1.46 -1.81 -9.75
N ALA A 184 -0.28 -1.35 -10.11
CA ALA A 184 -0.01 0.04 -10.43
C ALA A 184 -0.23 0.29 -11.92
N SER A 185 -0.73 1.47 -12.28
CA SER A 185 -0.97 1.82 -13.69
C SER A 185 0.21 2.61 -14.26
N ALA A 186 0.82 2.08 -15.30
CA ALA A 186 1.76 2.83 -16.15
C ALA A 186 1.05 3.68 -17.22
N LYS A 187 -0.29 3.63 -17.31
CA LYS A 187 -1.05 4.39 -18.30
C LYS A 187 -0.90 5.89 -18.01
N LYS A 188 -0.39 6.63 -18.97
CA LYS A 188 -0.39 8.09 -18.91
C LYS A 188 -1.83 8.58 -18.84
N GLN A 189 -2.16 9.32 -17.79
CA GLN A 189 -3.44 10.00 -17.69
C GLN A 189 -3.50 11.16 -18.69
N LYS A 190 -4.72 11.58 -19.08
CA LYS A 190 -4.90 12.83 -19.80
C LYS A 190 -4.36 13.96 -18.91
N ARG A 191 -3.38 14.69 -19.38
CA ARG A 191 -2.88 15.87 -18.69
C ARG A 191 -3.82 17.05 -18.97
N TYR A 192 -4.28 17.67 -17.90
CA TYR A 192 -5.00 18.93 -17.93
C TYR A 192 -4.00 20.08 -17.78
N ASP A 193 -4.49 21.30 -17.82
CA ASP A 193 -3.66 22.46 -17.53
C ASP A 193 -3.00 22.34 -16.15
N LYS A 194 -1.74 22.79 -16.08
CA LYS A 194 -0.98 22.72 -14.84
C LYS A 194 -1.63 23.55 -13.74
N THR A 195 -1.84 22.94 -12.59
CA THR A 195 -2.30 23.63 -11.38
C THR A 195 -1.23 24.58 -10.83
N ALA A 196 -1.62 25.49 -9.94
CA ALA A 196 -0.67 26.39 -9.28
C ALA A 196 0.42 25.61 -8.53
N LEU A 197 0.07 24.51 -7.87
CA LEU A 197 1.03 23.64 -7.19
C LEU A 197 2.06 23.03 -8.16
N GLU A 198 1.61 22.51 -9.29
CA GLU A 198 2.52 21.93 -10.29
C GLU A 198 3.51 22.95 -10.83
N ARG A 199 3.04 24.19 -11.09
CA ARG A 199 3.90 25.30 -11.52
C ARG A 199 4.91 25.69 -10.43
N LEU A 200 4.49 25.68 -9.15
CA LEU A 200 5.36 26.01 -8.02
C LEU A 200 6.48 24.96 -7.83
N LEU A 201 6.24 23.70 -8.19
CA LEU A 201 7.22 22.62 -8.09
C LEU A 201 8.28 22.68 -9.21
N GLU A 202 7.96 23.25 -10.37
CA GLU A 202 8.85 23.28 -11.53
C GLU A 202 10.17 24.02 -11.24
N GLY A 203 11.25 23.47 -11.74
CA GLY A 203 12.61 24.02 -11.56
C GLY A 203 13.17 23.87 -10.15
N ASN A 204 12.43 23.27 -9.22
CA ASN A 204 12.88 23.03 -7.86
C ASN A 204 13.38 21.60 -7.66
N ARG A 205 14.40 21.45 -6.80
CA ARG A 205 14.89 20.15 -6.32
C ARG A 205 14.33 19.95 -4.92
N PHE A 206 13.63 18.84 -4.68
CA PHE A 206 12.94 18.59 -3.40
C PHE A 206 12.75 17.10 -3.12
N GLY A 207 12.52 16.76 -1.87
CA GLY A 207 12.06 15.44 -1.44
C GLY A 207 10.54 15.36 -1.34
N TYR A 208 9.94 14.26 -1.78
CA TYR A 208 8.49 14.03 -1.61
C TYR A 208 8.24 13.08 -0.43
N TRP A 209 7.54 13.57 0.59
CA TRP A 209 7.26 12.88 1.85
C TRP A 209 5.81 12.42 1.88
N MET A 210 5.59 11.11 1.78
CA MET A 210 4.25 10.53 1.67
C MET A 210 3.79 9.93 2.99
N ARG A 211 2.70 10.44 3.55
CA ARG A 211 1.99 9.77 4.64
C ARG A 211 0.93 8.87 4.03
N THR A 212 1.02 7.57 4.30
CA THR A 212 0.12 6.56 3.71
C THR A 212 -0.34 5.56 4.76
N GLY A 213 -1.37 4.79 4.42
CA GLY A 213 -1.95 3.77 5.29
C GLY A 213 -3.18 4.26 6.06
N ASN A 214 -3.64 3.45 7.01
CA ASN A 214 -4.75 3.80 7.87
C ASN A 214 -4.41 4.94 8.84
N LYS A 215 -5.42 5.48 9.53
CA LYS A 215 -5.27 6.63 10.45
C LYS A 215 -4.14 6.44 11.47
N SER A 216 -4.02 5.25 12.07
CA SER A 216 -2.97 5.01 13.09
C SER A 216 -1.58 4.95 12.47
N THR A 217 -1.40 4.30 11.33
CA THR A 217 -0.13 4.28 10.58
C THR A 217 0.28 5.68 10.16
N ASN A 218 -0.67 6.46 9.62
CA ASN A 218 -0.46 7.83 9.21
C ASN A 218 0.03 8.72 10.37
N GLN A 219 -0.60 8.61 11.54
CA GLN A 219 -0.16 9.35 12.74
C GLN A 219 1.25 8.99 13.19
N VAL A 220 1.62 7.70 13.19
CA VAL A 220 2.98 7.27 13.55
C VAL A 220 4.00 7.79 12.55
N THR A 221 3.71 7.69 11.26
CA THR A 221 4.57 8.20 10.19
C THR A 221 4.76 9.71 10.32
N GLY A 222 3.66 10.47 10.52
CA GLY A 222 3.71 11.92 10.69
C GLY A 222 4.62 12.37 11.84
N ARG A 223 4.48 11.75 13.02
CA ARG A 223 5.37 12.06 14.17
C ARG A 223 6.85 11.82 13.86
N LYS A 224 7.16 10.74 13.13
CA LYS A 224 8.55 10.46 12.72
C LYS A 224 9.06 11.53 11.75
N TYR A 225 8.22 12.00 10.83
CA TYR A 225 8.57 13.06 9.87
C TYR A 225 8.83 14.38 10.60
N GLU A 226 7.95 14.80 11.50
CA GLU A 226 8.09 16.00 12.30
C GLU A 226 9.42 16.02 13.07
N GLN A 227 9.80 14.90 13.69
CA GLN A 227 11.10 14.78 14.39
C GLN A 227 12.30 15.00 13.46
N VAL A 228 12.19 14.62 12.18
CA VAL A 228 13.24 14.85 11.18
C VAL A 228 13.29 16.34 10.81
N PHE A 229 12.14 16.97 10.60
CA PHE A 229 12.07 18.37 10.18
C PHE A 229 12.61 19.37 11.19
N HIS A 230 12.59 19.03 12.49
CA HIS A 230 13.20 19.83 13.53
C HIS A 230 14.75 19.77 13.55
N SER A 231 15.37 18.93 12.73
CA SER A 231 16.83 18.89 12.61
C SER A 231 17.37 20.13 11.87
N ASP A 232 18.45 20.72 12.39
CA ASP A 232 19.10 21.88 11.75
C ASP A 232 19.52 21.59 10.29
N GLN A 233 19.91 20.35 10.00
CA GLN A 233 20.31 19.90 8.67
C GLN A 233 19.17 19.91 7.66
N MET A 234 17.89 19.90 8.12
CA MET A 234 16.71 19.94 7.28
C MET A 234 16.16 21.36 7.01
N LYS A 235 16.76 22.39 7.62
CA LYS A 235 16.28 23.78 7.50
C LYS A 235 16.24 24.30 6.04
N ASN A 236 17.19 23.83 5.22
CA ASN A 236 17.32 24.23 3.82
C ASN A 236 16.90 23.14 2.83
N GLU A 237 16.40 22.00 3.31
CA GLU A 237 15.97 20.89 2.46
C GLU A 237 14.53 21.10 2.03
N LYS A 238 14.33 21.40 0.72
CA LYS A 238 13.00 21.59 0.14
C LYS A 238 12.22 20.28 0.15
N ARG A 239 10.95 20.35 0.54
CA ARG A 239 10.08 19.17 0.66
C ARG A 239 8.63 19.49 0.39
N ILE A 240 7.93 18.54 -0.21
CA ILE A 240 6.48 18.47 -0.24
C ILE A 240 6.01 17.32 0.64
N ILE A 241 4.97 17.53 1.43
CA ILE A 241 4.42 16.54 2.37
C ILE A 241 2.94 16.33 2.03
N SER A 242 2.56 15.09 1.68
CA SER A 242 1.16 14.72 1.57
C SER A 242 0.69 14.05 2.86
N HIS A 243 -0.31 14.66 3.51
CA HIS A 243 -0.80 14.26 4.84
C HIS A 243 -1.86 13.16 4.81
N ALA A 244 -2.40 12.83 3.63
CA ALA A 244 -3.51 11.89 3.45
C ALA A 244 -4.75 12.25 4.30
N THR A 245 -5.20 13.49 4.18
CA THR A 245 -6.40 14.03 4.83
C THR A 245 -7.15 14.95 3.89
N ASP A 246 -8.49 14.99 4.04
CA ASP A 246 -9.36 15.89 3.29
C ASP A 246 -9.46 17.32 3.91
N ASP A 247 -8.64 17.63 4.92
CA ASP A 247 -8.64 18.94 5.57
C ASP A 247 -7.91 20.00 4.71
N PRO A 248 -8.64 20.94 4.08
CA PRO A 248 -8.04 21.94 3.20
C PRO A 248 -7.22 22.99 3.94
N SER A 249 -7.34 23.08 5.26
CA SER A 249 -6.55 24.04 6.07
C SER A 249 -5.06 23.67 6.12
N ILE A 250 -4.71 22.47 5.68
CA ILE A 250 -3.34 21.96 5.64
C ILE A 250 -2.59 22.48 4.39
N ASP A 251 -3.30 22.82 3.32
CA ASP A 251 -2.69 23.23 2.04
C ASP A 251 -1.96 24.57 2.18
N THR A 252 -0.69 24.50 2.56
CA THR A 252 0.13 25.66 2.90
C THR A 252 1.54 25.58 2.33
N VAL A 253 2.17 26.72 2.15
CA VAL A 253 3.56 26.87 1.67
C VAL A 253 4.35 27.65 2.71
N LEU A 254 5.38 27.07 3.29
CA LEU A 254 6.32 27.73 4.18
C LEU A 254 7.47 28.31 3.36
N GLY A 255 7.62 29.64 3.37
CA GLY A 255 8.75 30.34 2.76
C GLY A 255 10.01 30.24 3.61
N LYS A 256 11.18 30.48 2.99
CA LYS A 256 12.45 30.64 3.73
C LYS A 256 12.47 31.84 4.67
N ASP A 257 11.58 32.81 4.43
CA ASP A 257 11.36 33.96 5.31
C ASP A 257 10.60 33.59 6.61
N GLY A 258 10.23 32.32 6.77
CA GLY A 258 9.50 31.81 7.91
C GLY A 258 8.00 32.11 7.90
N ARG A 259 7.46 32.69 6.81
CA ARG A 259 6.04 32.97 6.68
C ARG A 259 5.32 31.85 5.95
N THR A 260 4.02 31.71 6.23
CA THR A 260 3.13 30.77 5.58
C THR A 260 2.29 31.48 4.54
N TYR A 261 2.14 30.86 3.38
CA TYR A 261 1.43 31.37 2.22
C TYR A 261 0.41 30.34 1.72
N SER A 262 -0.60 30.78 0.99
CA SER A 262 -1.36 29.88 0.12
C SER A 262 -0.50 29.45 -1.09
N VAL A 263 -0.87 28.36 -1.75
CA VAL A 263 -0.15 27.92 -2.97
C VAL A 263 -0.19 28.97 -4.07
N LEU A 264 -1.33 29.68 -4.23
CA LEU A 264 -1.48 30.75 -5.20
C LEU A 264 -0.59 31.97 -4.87
N ASP A 265 -0.64 32.45 -3.64
CA ASP A 265 0.23 33.56 -3.21
C ASP A 265 1.71 33.24 -3.37
N ALA A 266 2.11 32.00 -3.04
CA ALA A 266 3.50 31.57 -3.17
C ALA A 266 3.95 31.58 -4.63
N LEU A 267 3.09 31.17 -5.55
CA LEU A 267 3.36 31.18 -6.98
C LEU A 267 3.43 32.63 -7.52
N GLU A 268 2.41 33.45 -7.23
CA GLU A 268 2.33 34.84 -7.73
C GLU A 268 3.46 35.74 -7.23
N LYS A 269 3.86 35.55 -5.96
CA LYS A 269 4.95 36.32 -5.32
C LYS A 269 6.33 35.70 -5.54
N ASN A 270 6.41 34.59 -6.29
CA ASN A 270 7.64 33.85 -6.54
C ASN A 270 8.43 33.53 -5.25
N ILE A 271 7.73 32.99 -4.24
CA ILE A 271 8.30 32.71 -2.91
C ILE A 271 9.37 31.60 -3.01
N ASP A 272 10.55 31.85 -2.43
CA ASP A 272 11.54 30.79 -2.20
C ASP A 272 11.07 29.94 -1.02
N TRP A 273 10.34 28.88 -1.34
CA TRP A 273 9.73 27.99 -0.35
C TRP A 273 10.69 26.92 0.15
N ILE A 274 10.41 26.40 1.34
CA ILE A 274 11.16 25.31 1.97
C ILE A 274 10.29 24.06 2.19
N GLN A 275 9.00 24.28 2.45
CA GLN A 275 8.05 23.19 2.68
C GLN A 275 6.69 23.52 2.07
N ILE A 276 6.10 22.52 1.45
CA ILE A 276 4.72 22.54 0.99
C ILE A 276 3.97 21.42 1.69
N ASP A 277 2.94 21.76 2.44
CA ASP A 277 2.03 20.82 3.06
C ASP A 277 0.75 20.74 2.22
N VAL A 278 0.29 19.52 1.94
CA VAL A 278 -0.95 19.25 1.21
C VAL A 278 -1.74 18.14 1.86
N GLY A 279 -3.06 18.26 1.90
CA GLY A 279 -3.95 17.21 2.41
C GLY A 279 -3.90 15.97 1.52
N PHE A 280 -4.53 16.06 0.34
CA PHE A 280 -4.42 15.08 -0.73
C PHE A 280 -3.98 15.75 -2.03
N LEU A 281 -3.11 15.09 -2.76
CA LEU A 281 -2.79 15.45 -4.14
C LEU A 281 -3.80 14.79 -5.09
N SER A 282 -4.23 15.52 -6.11
CA SER A 282 -4.86 14.88 -7.27
C SER A 282 -3.89 13.92 -7.93
N GLU A 283 -4.38 12.97 -8.73
CA GLU A 283 -3.51 12.03 -9.44
C GLU A 283 -2.47 12.77 -10.31
N GLN A 284 -2.86 13.83 -11.02
CA GLN A 284 -1.97 14.64 -11.84
C GLN A 284 -0.90 15.34 -10.99
N GLN A 285 -1.28 15.95 -9.87
CA GLN A 285 -0.34 16.61 -8.94
C GLN A 285 0.64 15.62 -8.33
N LYS A 286 0.16 14.42 -7.94
CA LYS A 286 1.00 13.34 -7.42
C LYS A 286 1.99 12.85 -8.47
N GLU A 287 1.54 12.67 -9.70
CA GLU A 287 2.43 12.30 -10.82
C GLU A 287 3.52 13.35 -11.03
N THR A 288 3.16 14.62 -11.08
CA THR A 288 4.11 15.73 -11.24
C THR A 288 5.09 15.78 -10.07
N ALA A 289 4.63 15.67 -8.82
CA ALA A 289 5.50 15.64 -7.65
C ALA A 289 6.50 14.47 -7.70
N LEU A 290 6.06 13.28 -8.09
CA LEU A 290 6.91 12.11 -8.24
C LEU A 290 7.89 12.22 -9.43
N GLU A 291 7.48 12.85 -10.52
CA GLU A 291 8.36 13.10 -11.67
C GLU A 291 9.49 14.09 -11.35
N LEU A 292 9.19 15.11 -10.55
CA LEU A 292 10.13 16.20 -10.26
C LEU A 292 10.98 15.97 -9.01
N CYS A 293 10.52 15.17 -8.03
CA CYS A 293 11.29 14.96 -6.80
C CYS A 293 12.62 14.24 -7.06
N GLU A 294 13.62 14.49 -6.19
CA GLU A 294 14.89 13.79 -6.21
C GLU A 294 14.79 12.42 -5.54
N TYR A 295 14.00 12.32 -4.47
CA TYR A 295 13.74 11.10 -3.71
C TYR A 295 12.36 11.16 -3.08
N ALA A 296 11.84 9.99 -2.70
CA ALA A 296 10.60 9.92 -1.94
C ALA A 296 10.83 9.30 -0.55
N VAL A 297 10.19 9.86 0.47
CA VAL A 297 10.19 9.30 1.83
C VAL A 297 8.87 8.61 2.08
N VAL A 298 8.92 7.32 2.40
CA VAL A 298 7.75 6.44 2.49
C VAL A 298 7.81 5.50 3.69
N ASN A 299 6.67 4.95 4.09
CA ASN A 299 6.62 3.96 5.16
C ASN A 299 6.91 2.52 4.69
N GLY A 300 7.19 2.30 3.40
CA GLY A 300 7.47 0.98 2.86
C GLY A 300 6.21 0.20 2.42
N SER A 301 5.10 0.88 2.16
CA SER A 301 3.92 0.25 1.55
C SER A 301 4.25 -0.30 0.16
N HIS A 302 3.93 -1.56 -0.09
CA HIS A 302 4.27 -2.29 -1.31
C HIS A 302 3.83 -1.57 -2.59
N THR A 303 2.55 -1.19 -2.67
CA THR A 303 2.00 -0.50 -3.84
C THR A 303 2.69 0.83 -4.10
N VAL A 304 2.96 1.61 -3.02
CA VAL A 304 3.64 2.90 -3.12
C VAL A 304 5.09 2.73 -3.58
N MET A 305 5.81 1.73 -3.05
CA MET A 305 7.17 1.44 -3.49
C MET A 305 7.22 1.01 -4.96
N GLY A 306 6.29 0.15 -5.39
CA GLY A 306 6.17 -0.26 -6.80
C GLY A 306 5.92 0.93 -7.73
N GLU A 307 5.05 1.87 -7.35
CA GLU A 307 4.80 3.10 -8.10
C GLU A 307 6.05 3.99 -8.19
N ILE A 308 6.68 4.26 -7.06
CA ILE A 308 7.82 5.19 -6.99
C ILE A 308 9.05 4.63 -7.70
N ILE A 309 9.43 3.41 -7.38
CA ILE A 309 10.65 2.78 -7.92
C ILE A 309 10.39 2.25 -9.33
N GLY A 310 9.33 1.45 -9.49
CA GLY A 310 9.05 0.72 -10.72
C GLY A 310 8.53 1.62 -11.85
N ILE A 311 7.62 2.55 -11.56
CA ILE A 311 7.02 3.41 -12.58
C ILE A 311 7.75 4.75 -12.69
N LYS A 312 7.99 5.42 -11.57
CA LYS A 312 8.57 6.79 -11.58
C LYS A 312 10.08 6.83 -11.52
N GLY A 313 10.74 5.73 -11.22
CA GLY A 313 12.20 5.62 -11.25
C GLY A 313 12.90 6.47 -10.20
N LYS A 314 12.31 6.60 -9.00
CA LYS A 314 12.87 7.42 -7.93
C LYS A 314 13.40 6.56 -6.79
N PRO A 315 14.56 6.92 -6.19
CA PRO A 315 15.05 6.27 -4.99
C PRO A 315 14.16 6.60 -3.80
N ILE A 316 14.05 5.65 -2.88
CA ILE A 316 13.25 5.83 -1.67
C ILE A 316 14.10 5.95 -0.41
N ILE A 317 13.55 6.64 0.60
CA ILE A 317 13.96 6.54 2.00
C ILE A 317 12.81 5.91 2.75
N GLY A 318 13.03 4.70 3.26
CA GLY A 318 12.00 3.91 3.91
C GLY A 318 12.02 4.07 5.44
N ILE A 319 10.87 4.47 6.04
CA ILE A 319 10.69 4.60 7.49
C ILE A 319 9.56 3.66 7.92
N ALA A 320 9.88 2.38 8.15
CA ALA A 320 8.90 1.35 8.46
C ALA A 320 8.12 1.60 9.76
N VAL A 321 6.86 1.16 9.74
CA VAL A 321 5.99 1.07 10.92
C VAL A 321 5.75 -0.39 11.30
N TYR A 322 5.73 -1.32 10.33
CA TYR A 322 5.46 -2.75 10.49
C TYR A 322 6.61 -3.62 9.94
N ASP A 323 6.66 -4.87 10.36
CA ASP A 323 7.69 -5.84 9.91
C ASP A 323 7.61 -6.11 8.39
N GLU A 324 6.40 -6.17 7.82
CA GLU A 324 6.20 -6.29 6.38
C GLU A 324 6.91 -5.16 5.62
N GLN A 325 6.70 -3.93 6.06
CA GLN A 325 7.33 -2.74 5.48
C GLN A 325 8.85 -2.76 5.67
N THR A 326 9.31 -3.21 6.84
CA THR A 326 10.76 -3.39 7.12
C THR A 326 11.39 -4.37 6.11
N ASN A 327 10.71 -5.47 5.81
CA ASN A 327 11.17 -6.46 4.85
C ASN A 327 11.30 -5.87 3.44
N GLN A 328 10.32 -5.12 2.99
CA GLN A 328 10.32 -4.48 1.66
C GLN A 328 11.40 -3.41 1.54
N ILE A 329 11.52 -2.54 2.55
CA ILE A 329 12.57 -1.50 2.59
C ILE A 329 13.96 -2.14 2.59
N ARG A 330 14.14 -3.21 3.36
CA ARG A 330 15.43 -3.92 3.42
C ARG A 330 15.78 -4.56 2.08
N TRP A 331 14.81 -5.18 1.42
CA TRP A 331 15.00 -5.71 0.08
C TRP A 331 15.41 -4.60 -0.90
N ALA A 332 14.69 -3.46 -0.89
CA ALA A 332 15.02 -2.32 -1.74
C ALA A 332 16.43 -1.76 -1.45
N GLN A 333 16.86 -1.72 -0.18
CA GLN A 333 18.19 -1.27 0.20
C GLN A 333 19.27 -2.22 -0.29
N GLU A 334 19.10 -3.53 -0.15
CA GLU A 334 20.04 -4.56 -0.64
C GLU A 334 20.20 -4.51 -2.17
N HIS A 335 19.14 -4.09 -2.88
CA HIS A 335 19.14 -3.90 -4.33
C HIS A 335 19.52 -2.48 -4.80
N LYS A 336 19.95 -1.60 -3.87
CA LYS A 336 20.32 -0.20 -4.14
C LYS A 336 19.20 0.63 -4.81
N LEU A 337 17.95 0.38 -4.43
CA LEU A 337 16.77 1.11 -4.88
C LEU A 337 16.36 2.21 -3.89
N GLY A 338 16.98 2.23 -2.72
CA GLY A 338 16.72 3.18 -1.65
C GLY A 338 17.48 2.85 -0.37
N ILE A 339 17.16 3.54 0.71
CA ILE A 339 17.81 3.41 2.03
C ILE A 339 16.76 3.29 3.12
N GLY A 340 16.92 2.32 4.02
CA GLY A 340 16.11 2.19 5.23
C GLY A 340 16.61 3.09 6.36
N ALA A 341 15.70 3.76 7.08
CA ALA A 341 16.05 4.62 8.20
C ALA A 341 15.05 4.45 9.36
N ASN A 342 15.56 4.44 10.58
CA ASN A 342 14.76 4.21 11.79
C ASN A 342 14.71 5.42 12.73
N ASN A 343 15.58 6.41 12.54
CA ASN A 343 15.67 7.61 13.36
C ASN A 343 16.09 8.83 12.52
N THR A 344 15.96 10.02 13.11
CA THR A 344 16.27 11.30 12.47
C THR A 344 17.64 11.35 11.81
N LYS A 345 18.71 10.92 12.53
CA LYS A 345 20.08 10.95 12.01
C LYS A 345 20.23 10.08 10.76
N GLN A 346 19.62 8.90 10.76
CA GLN A 346 19.67 7.99 9.63
C GLN A 346 18.89 8.54 8.42
N VAL A 347 17.74 9.19 8.63
CA VAL A 347 16.98 9.82 7.54
C VAL A 347 17.81 10.94 6.89
N VAL A 348 18.37 11.82 7.70
CA VAL A 348 19.23 12.91 7.21
C VAL A 348 20.44 12.34 6.45
N SER A 349 21.13 11.35 7.03
CA SER A 349 22.25 10.68 6.34
C SER A 349 21.82 10.06 5.01
N ALA A 350 20.65 9.40 4.96
CA ALA A 350 20.11 8.79 3.74
C ALA A 350 19.83 9.83 2.66
N ILE A 351 19.29 11.00 3.00
CA ILE A 351 19.07 12.10 2.05
C ILE A 351 20.39 12.50 1.39
N PHE A 352 21.44 12.76 2.20
CA PHE A 352 22.75 13.13 1.67
C PHE A 352 23.40 12.01 0.86
N GLU A 353 23.27 10.77 1.30
CA GLU A 353 23.80 9.62 0.57
C GLU A 353 23.15 9.45 -0.80
N ILE A 354 21.82 9.55 -0.88
CA ILE A 354 21.09 9.48 -2.15
C ILE A 354 21.54 10.63 -3.07
N LYS A 355 21.60 11.86 -2.57
CA LYS A 355 22.01 13.02 -3.36
C LYS A 355 23.44 12.90 -3.89
N ASN A 356 24.36 12.46 -3.05
CA ASN A 356 25.78 12.31 -3.41
C ASN A 356 26.04 11.13 -4.36
N ASN A 357 25.20 10.10 -4.33
CA ASN A 357 25.35 8.88 -5.13
C ASN A 357 24.16 8.67 -6.09
N TYR A 358 23.46 9.74 -6.47
CA TYR A 358 22.22 9.66 -7.24
C TYR A 358 22.32 8.76 -8.48
N ASN A 359 23.37 8.89 -9.25
CA ASN A 359 23.60 8.08 -10.47
C ASN A 359 23.66 6.58 -10.16
N LYS A 360 24.28 6.17 -9.05
CA LYS A 360 24.36 4.75 -8.67
C LYS A 360 22.99 4.16 -8.32
N PHE A 361 22.15 4.97 -7.67
CA PHE A 361 20.77 4.56 -7.42
C PHE A 361 19.99 4.48 -8.73
N GLN A 362 20.14 5.46 -9.62
CA GLN A 362 19.46 5.48 -10.92
C GLN A 362 19.83 4.28 -11.80
N GLU A 363 21.09 3.86 -11.86
CA GLU A 363 21.51 2.66 -12.59
C GLU A 363 20.78 1.40 -12.08
N SER A 364 20.71 1.24 -10.76
CA SER A 364 20.00 0.09 -10.14
C SER A 364 18.50 0.14 -10.38
N ILE A 365 17.91 1.33 -10.31
CA ILE A 365 16.48 1.56 -10.53
C ILE A 365 16.13 1.31 -12.00
N GLN A 366 16.92 1.77 -12.96
CA GLN A 366 16.70 1.51 -14.38
C GLN A 366 16.73 0.01 -14.69
N LYS A 367 17.68 -0.73 -14.10
CA LYS A 367 17.72 -2.19 -14.22
C LYS A 367 16.48 -2.85 -13.64
N PHE A 368 15.99 -2.36 -12.50
CA PHE A 368 14.76 -2.85 -11.90
C PHE A 368 13.55 -2.54 -12.79
N GLN A 369 13.44 -1.31 -13.33
CA GLN A 369 12.34 -0.89 -14.20
C GLN A 369 12.22 -1.71 -15.48
N GLN A 370 13.33 -2.16 -16.07
CA GLN A 370 13.34 -3.02 -17.25
C GLN A 370 12.64 -4.37 -17.02
N ASN A 371 12.55 -4.80 -15.78
CA ASN A 371 11.96 -6.08 -15.37
C ASN A 371 10.69 -5.91 -14.54
N PHE A 372 10.25 -4.66 -14.36
CA PHE A 372 9.07 -4.34 -13.57
C PHE A 372 7.78 -4.64 -14.34
N VAL A 373 6.92 -5.45 -13.78
CA VAL A 373 5.63 -5.83 -14.36
C VAL A 373 4.52 -5.02 -13.69
N SER A 374 3.84 -4.15 -14.43
CA SER A 374 2.83 -3.18 -13.92
C SER A 374 1.39 -3.47 -14.34
N ASP A 375 1.11 -4.64 -14.93
CA ASP A 375 -0.22 -5.00 -15.44
C ASP A 375 -0.94 -6.07 -14.59
N GLY A 376 -0.64 -6.12 -13.30
CA GLY A 376 -1.11 -7.13 -12.35
C GLY A 376 -2.63 -7.29 -12.33
N ALA A 377 -3.38 -6.19 -12.43
CA ALA A 377 -4.85 -6.25 -12.50
C ALA A 377 -5.33 -6.99 -13.74
N ARG A 378 -4.73 -6.72 -14.91
CA ARG A 378 -5.06 -7.36 -16.18
C ARG A 378 -4.71 -8.85 -16.17
N GLN A 379 -3.51 -9.21 -15.68
CA GLN A 379 -3.11 -10.61 -15.57
C GLN A 379 -4.01 -11.38 -14.61
N THR A 380 -4.40 -10.76 -13.49
CA THR A 380 -5.35 -11.37 -12.54
C THR A 380 -6.74 -11.55 -13.17
N ALA A 381 -7.22 -10.57 -13.96
CA ALA A 381 -8.48 -10.70 -14.68
C ALA A 381 -8.46 -11.86 -15.68
N LYS A 382 -7.34 -12.05 -16.39
CA LYS A 382 -7.15 -13.18 -17.29
C LYS A 382 -7.20 -14.52 -16.54
N ILE A 383 -6.48 -14.64 -15.43
CA ILE A 383 -6.50 -15.85 -14.56
C ILE A 383 -7.93 -16.11 -14.08
N THR A 384 -8.68 -15.07 -13.70
CA THR A 384 -10.07 -15.16 -13.27
C THR A 384 -10.96 -15.75 -14.36
N ALA A 385 -10.87 -15.24 -15.58
CA ALA A 385 -11.63 -15.74 -16.72
C ALA A 385 -11.30 -17.21 -17.03
N GLU A 386 -10.03 -17.59 -17.03
CA GLU A 386 -9.58 -18.97 -17.24
C GLU A 386 -10.12 -19.94 -16.17
N MET A 387 -10.37 -19.45 -14.95
CA MET A 387 -10.94 -20.28 -13.87
C MET A 387 -12.45 -20.40 -13.91
N LEU A 388 -13.15 -19.41 -14.48
CA LEU A 388 -14.59 -19.43 -14.67
C LEU A 388 -15.01 -20.35 -15.86
N THR A 389 -14.12 -20.55 -16.83
CA THR A 389 -14.40 -21.40 -18.02
C THR A 389 -14.09 -22.88 -17.82
N LYS A 390 -13.58 -23.27 -16.67
CA LYS A 390 -13.27 -24.66 -16.27
C LYS A 390 -14.36 -25.25 -15.39
#